data_9bf1271051bc50495e59a01474f35793
#
_entry.id   9bf1271051bc50495e59a01474f35793
#
_cell.length_a   1.000
_cell.length_b   1.000
_cell.length_c   1.000
_cell.angle_alpha   90.00
_cell.angle_beta   90.00
_cell.angle_gamma   90.00
#
_symmetry.space_group_name_H-M   'P 1'
#
loop_
_entity.id
_entity.type
_entity.pdbx_description
1 polymer ?
#
loop_
_entity_poly.entity_id
_entity_poly.type
_entity_poly.pdbx_seq_one_letter_code
_entity_poly.pdbx_strand_id
1 'polypeptide(L)'
;MTDKELRFPDEFGRVLRAWSSDINDTIASFRKAFDEPRRMLRSFAERNAELLEALRSFDVVFPALVEDMMAPMVSLGWYPDVEMPFSNLSAVVDFFKTDPVSAEREYATFLAGELATVQERLTLSCPSRRHLYEDGFVAHQQGLYFSSVPVFLAQAEGLAWERLGAVLYSRKKLRKRMTKLENENWSLSEALMWPLLEPTDINKTAGERPMTFSGLNRHRVLHGVDITYGTETNSLKALSHLLFVSDVLKHIDDSA
;
A
#
# COMPACT_ATOMS: atom_id res chain seq x y z
N MET A 1 13.88 -36.45 -8.23
CA MET A 1 12.99 -36.02 -7.16
C MET A 1 12.19 -34.89 -7.76
N THR A 2 10.89 -35.10 -7.91
CA THR A 2 9.97 -34.39 -8.79
C THR A 2 9.53 -33.07 -8.17
N ASP A 3 9.68 -31.99 -8.95
CA ASP A 3 9.06 -30.67 -8.73
C ASP A 3 7.56 -30.85 -8.48
N LYS A 4 7.10 -30.50 -7.29
CA LYS A 4 5.68 -30.27 -7.02
C LYS A 4 5.40 -28.77 -7.24
N GLU A 5 4.97 -28.43 -8.45
CA GLU A 5 4.28 -27.18 -8.70
C GLU A 5 3.07 -27.10 -7.76
N LEU A 6 3.08 -26.16 -6.83
CA LEU A 6 1.91 -25.74 -6.05
C LEU A 6 1.00 -24.95 -6.99
N ARG A 7 0.12 -25.63 -7.70
CA ARG A 7 -1.00 -25.01 -8.40
C ARG A 7 -2.05 -24.64 -7.37
N PHE A 8 -2.28 -23.33 -7.21
CA PHE A 8 -3.51 -22.87 -6.55
C PHE A 8 -4.72 -23.53 -7.25
N PRO A 9 -5.75 -24.00 -6.52
CA PRO A 9 -6.94 -24.55 -7.14
C PRO A 9 -7.55 -23.52 -8.11
N ASP A 10 -7.92 -23.94 -9.32
CA ASP A 10 -8.58 -23.11 -10.35
C ASP A 10 -9.87 -22.41 -9.84
N GLU A 11 -10.43 -22.90 -8.76
CA GLU A 11 -11.55 -22.30 -8.04
C GLU A 11 -11.18 -20.96 -7.36
N PHE A 12 -9.99 -20.87 -6.79
CA PHE A 12 -9.50 -19.63 -6.15
C PHE A 12 -9.35 -18.50 -7.19
N GLY A 13 -8.70 -18.80 -8.32
CA GLY A 13 -8.57 -17.83 -9.43
C GLY A 13 -9.90 -17.42 -10.08
N ARG A 14 -10.95 -18.28 -10.03
CA ARG A 14 -12.30 -17.95 -10.53
C ARG A 14 -13.07 -17.04 -9.56
N VAL A 15 -13.01 -17.32 -8.28
CA VAL A 15 -13.61 -16.47 -7.23
C VAL A 15 -13.00 -15.08 -7.27
N LEU A 16 -11.68 -14.98 -7.46
CA LEU A 16 -10.93 -13.74 -7.57
C LEU A 16 -11.39 -12.85 -8.74
N ARG A 17 -11.60 -13.44 -9.92
CA ARG A 17 -12.04 -12.71 -11.11
C ARG A 17 -13.52 -12.27 -11.07
N ALA A 18 -14.38 -13.08 -10.51
CA ALA A 18 -15.81 -12.75 -10.38
C ALA A 18 -16.03 -11.58 -9.39
N TRP A 19 -15.29 -11.54 -8.29
CA TRP A 19 -15.40 -10.46 -7.30
C TRP A 19 -14.78 -9.13 -7.75
N SER A 20 -13.72 -9.17 -8.55
CA SER A 20 -13.10 -7.96 -9.12
C SER A 20 -14.09 -7.14 -9.97
N SER A 21 -14.97 -7.83 -10.72
CA SER A 21 -16.00 -7.17 -11.51
C SER A 21 -17.05 -6.47 -10.63
N ASP A 22 -17.58 -7.19 -9.63
CA ASP A 22 -18.68 -6.70 -8.79
C ASP A 22 -18.29 -5.51 -7.89
N ILE A 23 -17.04 -5.48 -7.39
CA ILE A 23 -16.55 -4.37 -6.57
C ILE A 23 -16.25 -3.13 -7.42
N ASN A 24 -15.67 -3.28 -8.60
CA ASN A 24 -15.44 -2.15 -9.50
C ASN A 24 -16.76 -1.56 -9.98
N ASP A 25 -17.77 -2.38 -10.25
CA ASP A 25 -19.11 -1.93 -10.60
C ASP A 25 -19.83 -1.26 -9.41
N THR A 26 -19.59 -1.74 -8.19
CA THR A 26 -20.10 -1.12 -6.96
C THR A 26 -19.42 0.22 -6.68
N ILE A 27 -18.09 0.31 -6.82
CA ILE A 27 -17.34 1.56 -6.67
C ILE A 27 -17.69 2.55 -7.78
N ALA A 28 -17.85 2.09 -9.04
CA ALA A 28 -18.27 2.94 -10.16
C ALA A 28 -19.71 3.44 -9.96
N SER A 29 -20.61 2.59 -9.45
CA SER A 29 -21.97 2.96 -9.11
C SER A 29 -22.03 3.95 -7.94
N PHE A 30 -21.16 3.78 -6.95
CA PHE A 30 -20.97 4.72 -5.84
C PHE A 30 -20.45 6.07 -6.34
N ARG A 31 -19.41 6.11 -7.18
CA ARG A 31 -18.92 7.36 -7.78
C ARG A 31 -20.01 8.08 -8.59
N LYS A 32 -20.78 7.34 -9.38
CA LYS A 32 -21.85 7.91 -10.20
C LYS A 32 -23.00 8.47 -9.38
N ALA A 33 -23.26 7.92 -8.18
CA ALA A 33 -24.28 8.42 -7.26
C ALA A 33 -23.88 9.74 -6.57
N PHE A 34 -22.59 10.07 -6.51
CA PHE A 34 -22.09 11.31 -5.89
C PHE A 34 -21.91 12.48 -6.87
N ASP A 35 -22.05 12.26 -8.19
CA ASP A 35 -21.90 13.31 -9.23
C ASP A 35 -23.18 14.16 -9.45
N GLU A 36 -24.26 13.94 -8.68
CA GLU A 36 -25.51 14.68 -8.82
C GLU A 36 -25.66 15.85 -7.84
N PRO A 37 -26.39 16.96 -8.24
CA PRO A 37 -26.29 18.24 -7.54
C PRO A 37 -26.85 18.27 -6.12
N ARG A 38 -26.28 19.13 -5.28
CA ARG A 38 -26.60 19.39 -3.84
C ARG A 38 -28.08 19.42 -3.43
N ARG A 39 -29.02 19.56 -4.36
CA ARG A 39 -30.46 19.53 -4.06
C ARG A 39 -31.00 18.12 -3.84
N MET A 40 -30.47 17.12 -4.55
CA MET A 40 -30.86 15.71 -4.33
C MET A 40 -30.30 15.18 -3.02
N LEU A 41 -29.08 15.62 -2.64
CA LEU A 41 -28.44 15.27 -1.37
C LEU A 41 -29.28 15.72 -0.14
N ARG A 42 -29.90 16.90 -0.18
CA ARG A 42 -30.73 17.36 0.93
C ARG A 42 -32.00 16.53 1.09
N SER A 43 -32.71 16.27 0.01
CA SER A 43 -33.93 15.44 0.06
C SER A 43 -33.63 13.95 0.28
N PHE A 44 -32.43 13.49 -0.09
CA PHE A 44 -31.93 12.17 0.21
C PHE A 44 -31.54 12.05 1.69
N ALA A 45 -30.87 13.07 2.24
CA ALA A 45 -30.49 13.15 3.64
C ALA A 45 -31.71 13.12 4.60
N GLU A 46 -32.77 13.85 4.25
CA GLU A 46 -34.01 13.90 5.06
C GLU A 46 -34.80 12.60 5.03
N ARG A 47 -34.69 11.81 3.92
CA ARG A 47 -35.38 10.51 3.76
C ARG A 47 -34.59 9.31 4.21
N ASN A 48 -33.28 9.46 4.43
CA ASN A 48 -32.37 8.37 4.73
C ASN A 48 -31.45 8.70 5.91
N ALA A 49 -31.99 9.33 6.95
CA ALA A 49 -31.22 9.73 8.15
C ALA A 49 -30.49 8.53 8.77
N GLU A 50 -31.12 7.35 8.81
CA GLU A 50 -30.50 6.11 9.30
C GLU A 50 -29.34 5.63 8.41
N LEU A 51 -29.46 5.78 7.08
CA LEU A 51 -28.39 5.45 6.14
C LEU A 51 -27.22 6.43 6.26
N LEU A 52 -27.51 7.71 6.51
CA LEU A 52 -26.48 8.74 6.75
C LEU A 52 -25.77 8.55 8.09
N GLU A 53 -26.48 8.08 9.11
CA GLU A 53 -25.90 7.68 10.39
C GLU A 53 -24.99 6.43 10.22
N ALA A 54 -25.44 5.46 9.41
CA ALA A 54 -24.64 4.30 9.04
C ALA A 54 -23.41 4.70 8.22
N LEU A 55 -23.53 5.66 7.29
CA LEU A 55 -22.39 6.20 6.51
C LEU A 55 -21.44 7.01 7.38
N ARG A 56 -21.95 7.80 8.35
CA ARG A 56 -21.11 8.51 9.33
C ARG A 56 -20.40 7.54 10.28
N SER A 57 -21.08 6.48 10.71
CA SER A 57 -20.42 5.41 11.47
C SER A 57 -19.41 4.66 10.61
N PHE A 58 -19.65 4.54 9.31
CA PHE A 58 -18.69 3.99 8.35
C PHE A 58 -17.43 4.84 8.25
N ASP A 59 -17.55 6.16 8.22
CA ASP A 59 -16.40 7.10 8.21
C ASP A 59 -15.54 6.99 9.49
N VAL A 60 -16.09 6.53 10.61
CA VAL A 60 -15.36 6.30 11.86
C VAL A 60 -14.84 4.86 11.96
N VAL A 61 -15.64 3.88 11.54
CA VAL A 61 -15.33 2.44 11.66
C VAL A 61 -14.40 1.99 10.55
N PHE A 62 -14.53 2.55 9.34
CA PHE A 62 -13.76 2.14 8.19
C PHE A 62 -12.25 2.39 8.33
N PRO A 63 -11.76 3.54 8.83
CA PRO A 63 -10.34 3.75 9.09
C PRO A 63 -9.76 2.72 10.07
N ALA A 64 -10.47 2.43 11.17
CA ALA A 64 -10.04 1.43 12.13
C ALA A 64 -10.03 0.01 11.54
N LEU A 65 -10.99 -0.31 10.68
CA LEU A 65 -11.03 -1.60 9.96
C LEU A 65 -9.84 -1.73 8.99
N VAL A 66 -9.54 -0.67 8.24
CA VAL A 66 -8.39 -0.64 7.30
C VAL A 66 -7.07 -0.75 8.06
N GLU A 67 -6.95 -0.09 9.23
CA GLU A 67 -5.81 -0.23 10.13
C GLU A 67 -5.62 -1.67 10.59
N ASP A 68 -6.65 -2.29 11.17
CA ASP A 68 -6.65 -3.68 11.62
C ASP A 68 -6.32 -4.66 10.49
N MET A 69 -6.76 -4.34 9.28
CA MET A 69 -6.47 -5.15 8.11
C MET A 69 -5.03 -5.03 7.64
N MET A 70 -4.43 -3.84 7.65
CA MET A 70 -3.08 -3.64 7.12
C MET A 70 -1.98 -3.89 8.15
N ALA A 71 -2.26 -3.70 9.44
CA ALA A 71 -1.26 -3.76 10.52
C ALA A 71 -0.43 -5.06 10.54
N PRO A 72 -0.99 -6.27 10.33
CA PRO A 72 -0.19 -7.51 10.35
C PRO A 72 0.91 -7.55 9.30
N MET A 73 0.63 -7.06 8.08
CA MET A 73 1.60 -6.99 7.00
C MET A 73 2.61 -5.86 7.22
N VAL A 74 2.10 -4.67 7.52
CA VAL A 74 2.88 -3.43 7.62
C VAL A 74 3.84 -3.47 8.81
N SER A 75 3.46 -4.13 9.91
CA SER A 75 4.34 -4.34 11.06
C SER A 75 5.61 -5.13 10.73
N LEU A 76 5.56 -5.98 9.70
CA LEU A 76 6.66 -6.78 9.18
C LEU A 76 7.38 -6.11 7.99
N GLY A 77 6.99 -4.89 7.64
CA GLY A 77 7.56 -4.11 6.53
C GLY A 77 7.01 -4.46 5.15
N TRP A 78 5.92 -5.22 5.07
CA TRP A 78 5.19 -5.47 3.84
C TRP A 78 4.06 -4.47 3.68
N TYR A 79 3.83 -4.04 2.45
CA TYR A 79 2.73 -3.11 2.12
C TYR A 79 1.75 -3.80 1.16
N PRO A 80 0.45 -3.67 1.41
CA PRO A 80 -0.55 -4.29 0.54
C PRO A 80 -0.57 -3.64 -0.84
N ASP A 81 -0.90 -4.42 -1.85
CA ASP A 81 -1.27 -3.89 -3.16
C ASP A 81 -2.70 -3.34 -3.07
N VAL A 82 -2.87 -2.01 -3.18
CA VAL A 82 -4.19 -1.37 -3.07
C VAL A 82 -5.10 -1.63 -4.27
N GLU A 83 -4.56 -2.11 -5.37
CA GLU A 83 -5.35 -2.58 -6.51
C GLU A 83 -5.79 -4.06 -6.36
N MET A 84 -5.29 -4.75 -5.33
CA MET A 84 -5.72 -6.10 -5.02
C MET A 84 -7.19 -6.12 -4.58
N PRO A 85 -8.03 -7.03 -5.11
CA PRO A 85 -9.40 -7.19 -4.64
C PRO A 85 -9.46 -7.39 -3.12
N PHE A 86 -10.44 -6.76 -2.47
CA PHE A 86 -10.58 -6.75 -1.01
C PHE A 86 -10.60 -8.16 -0.39
N SER A 87 -11.26 -9.12 -1.03
CA SER A 87 -11.29 -10.51 -0.56
C SER A 87 -9.90 -11.15 -0.53
N ASN A 88 -9.05 -10.81 -1.49
CA ASN A 88 -7.69 -11.34 -1.57
C ASN A 88 -6.83 -10.68 -0.51
N LEU A 89 -6.96 -9.37 -0.35
CA LEU A 89 -6.28 -8.64 0.69
C LEU A 89 -6.65 -9.17 2.08
N SER A 90 -7.94 -9.42 2.34
CA SER A 90 -8.40 -10.01 3.59
C SER A 90 -7.78 -11.40 3.83
N ALA A 91 -7.76 -12.28 2.82
CA ALA A 91 -7.15 -13.59 2.93
C ALA A 91 -5.63 -13.52 3.18
N VAL A 92 -4.93 -12.61 2.51
CA VAL A 92 -3.49 -12.36 2.73
C VAL A 92 -3.26 -11.88 4.15
N VAL A 93 -4.04 -10.91 4.62
CA VAL A 93 -3.93 -10.37 5.98
C VAL A 93 -4.20 -11.43 7.04
N ASP A 94 -5.23 -12.25 6.87
CA ASP A 94 -5.54 -13.34 7.79
C ASP A 94 -4.41 -14.38 7.82
N PHE A 95 -3.74 -14.60 6.69
CA PHE A 95 -2.56 -15.44 6.65
C PHE A 95 -1.39 -14.81 7.43
N PHE A 96 -1.14 -13.50 7.29
CA PHE A 96 -0.14 -12.78 8.09
C PHE A 96 -0.46 -12.80 9.59
N LYS A 97 -1.73 -12.84 10.00
CA LYS A 97 -2.16 -12.98 11.41
C LYS A 97 -1.89 -14.37 11.96
N THR A 98 -2.13 -15.41 11.15
CA THR A 98 -2.13 -16.82 11.62
C THR A 98 -0.77 -17.48 11.50
N ASP A 99 -0.03 -17.24 10.42
CA ASP A 99 1.32 -17.78 10.17
C ASP A 99 2.17 -16.74 9.42
N PRO A 100 2.72 -15.75 10.13
CA PRO A 100 3.47 -14.64 9.52
C PRO A 100 4.70 -15.11 8.73
N VAL A 101 5.35 -16.21 9.15
CA VAL A 101 6.56 -16.72 8.47
C VAL A 101 6.22 -17.28 7.10
N SER A 102 5.20 -18.12 7.02
CA SER A 102 4.74 -18.66 5.74
C SER A 102 4.10 -17.58 4.88
N ALA A 103 3.35 -16.65 5.48
CA ALA A 103 2.73 -15.52 4.77
C ALA A 103 3.78 -14.60 4.12
N GLU A 104 4.87 -14.27 4.82
CA GLU A 104 5.98 -13.51 4.23
C GLU A 104 6.57 -14.20 3.01
N ARG A 105 6.82 -15.49 3.09
CA ARG A 105 7.39 -16.29 1.97
C ARG A 105 6.44 -16.32 0.78
N GLU A 106 5.16 -16.61 1.01
CA GLU A 106 4.17 -16.71 -0.06
C GLU A 106 3.90 -15.35 -0.71
N TYR A 107 3.83 -14.27 0.09
CA TYR A 107 3.67 -12.92 -0.45
C TYR A 107 4.90 -12.45 -1.22
N ALA A 108 6.10 -12.79 -0.76
CA ALA A 108 7.34 -12.55 -1.51
C ALA A 108 7.33 -13.29 -2.86
N THR A 109 6.91 -14.56 -2.88
CA THR A 109 6.78 -15.36 -4.10
C THR A 109 5.75 -14.77 -5.05
N PHE A 110 4.59 -14.35 -4.54
CA PHE A 110 3.56 -13.66 -5.32
C PHE A 110 4.13 -12.38 -5.97
N LEU A 111 4.73 -11.49 -5.18
CA LEU A 111 5.26 -10.23 -5.69
C LEU A 111 6.42 -10.43 -6.68
N ALA A 112 7.26 -11.44 -6.46
CA ALA A 112 8.31 -11.81 -7.40
C ALA A 112 7.75 -12.29 -8.75
N GLY A 113 6.58 -12.94 -8.75
CA GLY A 113 5.86 -13.31 -9.98
C GLY A 113 5.25 -12.13 -10.73
N GLU A 114 4.98 -11.03 -10.03
CA GLU A 114 4.29 -9.85 -10.57
C GLU A 114 5.24 -8.69 -10.95
N LEU A 115 6.55 -8.90 -10.94
CA LEU A 115 7.54 -7.81 -11.16
C LEU A 115 7.30 -7.01 -12.45
N ALA A 116 6.94 -7.66 -13.55
CA ALA A 116 6.68 -6.98 -14.83
C ALA A 116 5.44 -6.08 -14.74
N THR A 117 4.36 -6.58 -14.16
CA THR A 117 3.11 -5.84 -13.93
C THR A 117 3.34 -4.64 -13.01
N VAL A 118 4.08 -4.85 -11.92
CA VAL A 118 4.43 -3.79 -10.95
C VAL A 118 5.29 -2.71 -11.61
N GLN A 119 6.29 -3.10 -12.40
CA GLN A 119 7.14 -2.14 -13.14
C GLN A 119 6.33 -1.30 -14.13
N GLU A 120 5.42 -1.93 -14.86
CA GLU A 120 4.52 -1.22 -15.79
C GLU A 120 3.63 -0.22 -15.04
N ARG A 121 2.98 -0.63 -13.95
CA ARG A 121 2.15 0.24 -13.12
C ARG A 121 2.91 1.47 -12.60
N LEU A 122 4.09 1.26 -12.05
CA LEU A 122 4.95 2.35 -11.57
C LEU A 122 5.34 3.29 -12.70
N THR A 123 5.69 2.76 -13.87
CA THR A 123 6.05 3.54 -15.05
C THR A 123 4.88 4.37 -15.58
N LEU A 124 3.67 3.80 -15.59
CA LEU A 124 2.44 4.52 -15.98
C LEU A 124 2.05 5.60 -14.98
N SER A 125 2.24 5.33 -13.68
CA SER A 125 1.96 6.30 -12.62
C SER A 125 2.90 7.51 -12.64
N CYS A 126 4.18 7.31 -12.95
CA CYS A 126 5.17 8.39 -13.01
C CYS A 126 6.20 8.14 -14.14
N PRO A 127 5.86 8.48 -15.41
CA PRO A 127 6.72 8.21 -16.57
C PRO A 127 8.09 8.88 -16.50
N SER A 128 8.20 10.04 -15.84
CA SER A 128 9.46 10.76 -15.67
C SER A 128 10.52 9.98 -14.88
N ARG A 129 10.08 9.01 -14.04
CA ARG A 129 10.94 8.19 -13.19
C ARG A 129 11.23 6.81 -13.79
N ARG A 130 10.76 6.54 -15.02
CA ARG A 130 10.89 5.23 -15.66
C ARG A 130 12.30 4.66 -15.59
N HIS A 131 13.32 5.43 -15.94
CA HIS A 131 14.73 5.00 -15.95
C HIS A 131 15.22 4.57 -14.55
N LEU A 132 14.76 5.25 -13.49
CA LEU A 132 15.11 4.89 -12.10
C LEU A 132 14.43 3.59 -11.66
N TYR A 133 13.20 3.38 -12.10
CA TYR A 133 12.50 2.11 -11.87
C TYR A 133 13.19 0.97 -12.62
N GLU A 134 13.51 1.15 -13.90
CA GLU A 134 14.22 0.15 -14.72
C GLU A 134 15.53 -0.28 -14.05
N ASP A 135 16.35 0.66 -13.59
CA ASP A 135 17.60 0.35 -12.87
C ASP A 135 17.37 -0.45 -11.58
N GLY A 136 16.34 -0.07 -10.80
CA GLY A 136 15.96 -0.79 -9.59
C GLY A 136 15.51 -2.23 -9.85
N PHE A 137 14.67 -2.42 -10.88
CA PHE A 137 14.19 -3.76 -11.28
C PHE A 137 15.31 -4.62 -11.86
N VAL A 138 16.17 -4.06 -12.71
CA VAL A 138 17.35 -4.78 -13.23
C VAL A 138 18.27 -5.21 -12.10
N ALA A 139 18.55 -4.32 -11.13
CA ALA A 139 19.35 -4.67 -9.96
C ALA A 139 18.70 -5.81 -9.14
N HIS A 140 17.38 -5.75 -8.94
CA HIS A 140 16.64 -6.81 -8.25
C HIS A 140 16.76 -8.15 -8.98
N GLN A 141 16.47 -8.17 -10.30
CA GLN A 141 16.52 -9.38 -11.13
C GLN A 141 17.92 -10.02 -11.21
N GLN A 142 18.96 -9.20 -11.07
CA GLN A 142 20.36 -9.67 -11.02
C GLN A 142 20.82 -10.08 -9.62
N GLY A 143 19.97 -10.05 -8.62
CA GLY A 143 20.34 -10.36 -7.23
C GLY A 143 21.18 -9.27 -6.54
N LEU A 144 21.28 -8.08 -7.14
CA LEU A 144 22.00 -6.93 -6.60
C LEU A 144 21.18 -6.16 -5.58
N TYR A 145 20.74 -6.83 -4.51
CA TYR A 145 19.78 -6.29 -3.55
C TYR A 145 20.32 -5.11 -2.74
N PHE A 146 21.61 -5.01 -2.54
CA PHE A 146 22.25 -3.82 -1.96
C PHE A 146 22.07 -2.56 -2.83
N SER A 147 21.77 -2.72 -4.11
CA SER A 147 21.47 -1.63 -5.04
C SER A 147 19.98 -1.39 -5.18
N SER A 148 19.16 -2.43 -5.36
CA SER A 148 17.71 -2.28 -5.58
C SER A 148 16.96 -1.71 -4.37
N VAL A 149 17.30 -2.14 -3.14
CA VAL A 149 16.66 -1.66 -1.91
C VAL A 149 16.75 -0.14 -1.76
N PRO A 150 17.92 0.50 -1.78
CA PRO A 150 18.00 1.96 -1.63
C PRO A 150 17.36 2.70 -2.80
N VAL A 151 17.39 2.15 -4.02
CA VAL A 151 16.69 2.76 -5.17
C VAL A 151 15.19 2.80 -4.91
N PHE A 152 14.55 1.67 -4.57
CA PHE A 152 13.11 1.64 -4.33
C PHE A 152 12.69 2.56 -3.16
N LEU A 153 13.44 2.55 -2.05
CA LEU A 153 13.18 3.43 -0.92
C LEU A 153 13.32 4.93 -1.28
N ALA A 154 14.32 5.28 -2.08
CA ALA A 154 14.52 6.66 -2.53
C ALA A 154 13.42 7.11 -3.50
N GLN A 155 12.94 6.20 -4.38
CA GLN A 155 11.85 6.53 -5.30
C GLN A 155 10.52 6.73 -4.57
N ALA A 156 10.22 5.97 -3.52
CA ALA A 156 9.05 6.21 -2.67
C ALA A 156 9.08 7.61 -2.02
N GLU A 157 10.23 8.01 -1.45
CA GLU A 157 10.43 9.37 -0.91
C GLU A 157 10.26 10.45 -1.97
N GLY A 158 10.85 10.23 -3.16
CA GLY A 158 10.79 11.19 -4.27
C GLY A 158 9.37 11.40 -4.79
N LEU A 159 8.56 10.35 -4.88
CA LEU A 159 7.14 10.46 -5.26
C LEU A 159 6.35 11.30 -4.25
N ALA A 160 6.54 11.05 -2.96
CA ALA A 160 5.88 11.83 -1.92
C ALA A 160 6.31 13.29 -1.95
N TRP A 161 7.58 13.56 -2.22
CA TRP A 161 8.07 14.93 -2.36
C TRP A 161 7.44 15.65 -3.55
N GLU A 162 7.37 15.00 -4.72
CA GLU A 162 6.79 15.61 -5.93
C GLU A 162 5.29 15.89 -5.79
N ARG A 163 4.53 14.94 -5.24
CA ARG A 163 3.07 15.03 -5.19
C ARG A 163 2.54 15.78 -3.97
N LEU A 164 3.15 15.57 -2.81
CA LEU A 164 2.70 16.18 -1.56
C LEU A 164 3.52 17.39 -1.12
N GLY A 165 4.71 17.61 -1.68
CA GLY A 165 5.67 18.57 -1.16
C GLY A 165 6.11 18.25 0.27
N ALA A 166 6.09 16.95 0.65
CA ALA A 166 6.36 16.50 2.00
C ALA A 166 7.37 15.34 2.01
N VAL A 167 8.16 15.28 3.07
CA VAL A 167 9.09 14.17 3.34
C VAL A 167 8.30 13.00 3.88
N LEU A 168 8.24 11.91 3.12
CA LEU A 168 7.47 10.70 3.44
C LEU A 168 7.79 10.16 4.84
N TYR A 169 9.07 10.06 5.18
CA TYR A 169 9.52 9.48 6.44
C TYR A 169 9.58 10.47 7.61
N SER A 170 9.07 11.69 7.43
CA SER A 170 8.82 12.63 8.52
C SER A 170 7.32 12.63 8.85
N ARG A 171 6.87 11.61 9.61
CA ARG A 171 5.45 11.44 9.99
C ARG A 171 4.79 12.74 10.46
N LYS A 172 5.49 13.55 11.26
CA LYS A 172 4.97 14.86 11.70
C LYS A 172 4.73 15.83 10.54
N LYS A 173 5.66 15.90 9.57
CA LYS A 173 5.51 16.80 8.40
C LYS A 173 4.46 16.26 7.44
N LEU A 174 4.44 14.95 7.23
CA LEU A 174 3.46 14.27 6.40
C LEU A 174 2.05 14.50 6.98
N ARG A 175 1.83 14.21 8.27
CA ARG A 175 0.56 14.44 8.96
C ARG A 175 0.10 15.91 8.83
N LYS A 176 1.00 16.87 9.05
CA LYS A 176 0.70 18.31 8.87
C LYS A 176 0.32 18.66 7.43
N ARG A 177 0.92 18.00 6.43
CA ARG A 177 0.57 18.21 5.03
C ARG A 177 -0.79 17.63 4.72
N MET A 178 -1.06 16.44 5.24
CA MET A 178 -2.36 15.78 5.12
C MET A 178 -3.48 16.64 5.68
N THR A 179 -3.36 17.11 6.94
CA THR A 179 -4.37 18.00 7.57
C THR A 179 -4.67 19.27 6.75
N LYS A 180 -3.73 19.76 5.95
CA LYS A 180 -4.00 20.88 5.05
C LYS A 180 -4.80 20.51 3.81
N LEU A 181 -4.75 19.26 3.40
CA LEU A 181 -5.50 18.74 2.28
C LEU A 181 -6.91 18.29 2.69
N GLU A 182 -7.17 18.07 4.01
CA GLU A 182 -8.38 17.51 4.61
C GLU A 182 -9.67 18.36 4.47
N ASN A 183 -9.64 19.52 3.86
CA ASN A 183 -10.84 20.34 3.73
C ASN A 183 -11.89 19.80 2.74
N GLU A 184 -11.64 18.65 2.08
CA GLU A 184 -12.51 18.11 1.02
C GLU A 184 -12.62 16.56 1.00
N ASN A 185 -13.37 15.92 1.90
CA ASN A 185 -13.79 14.50 1.85
C ASN A 185 -12.69 13.40 1.97
N TRP A 186 -12.13 13.19 3.16
CA TRP A 186 -10.86 12.47 3.35
C TRP A 186 -10.85 11.13 4.09
N SER A 187 -11.96 10.57 4.54
CA SER A 187 -11.96 9.36 5.38
C SER A 187 -11.23 8.16 4.78
N LEU A 188 -11.43 7.88 3.50
CA LEU A 188 -10.76 6.76 2.81
C LEU A 188 -9.27 7.04 2.59
N SER A 189 -8.91 8.25 2.19
CA SER A 189 -7.52 8.64 1.94
C SER A 189 -6.70 8.64 3.23
N GLU A 190 -7.28 9.06 4.36
CA GLU A 190 -6.64 9.00 5.67
C GLU A 190 -6.36 7.55 6.11
N ALA A 191 -7.35 6.67 5.95
CA ALA A 191 -7.19 5.25 6.24
C ALA A 191 -6.07 4.60 5.39
N LEU A 192 -6.04 4.89 4.10
CA LEU A 192 -4.98 4.39 3.21
C LEU A 192 -3.60 4.98 3.52
N MET A 193 -3.54 6.20 4.10
CA MET A 193 -2.27 6.81 4.52
C MET A 193 -1.76 6.29 5.87
N TRP A 194 -2.58 5.56 6.64
CA TRP A 194 -2.22 5.04 7.95
C TRP A 194 -0.85 4.31 7.96
N PRO A 195 -0.50 3.41 7.03
CA PRO A 195 0.78 2.72 7.04
C PRO A 195 2.01 3.64 6.89
N LEU A 196 1.80 4.84 6.36
CA LEU A 196 2.85 5.84 6.18
C LEU A 196 2.95 6.79 7.38
N LEU A 197 1.88 6.90 8.17
CA LEU A 197 1.77 7.79 9.32
C LEU A 197 2.13 7.11 10.65
N GLU A 198 2.07 5.80 10.73
CA GLU A 198 2.35 5.02 11.93
C GLU A 198 3.77 4.41 11.94
N PRO A 199 4.31 4.03 13.11
CA PRO A 199 5.64 3.43 13.22
C PRO A 199 5.67 2.01 12.63
N THR A 200 6.22 1.87 11.43
CA THR A 200 6.43 0.60 10.75
C THR A 200 7.91 0.26 10.70
N ASP A 201 8.27 -0.96 10.37
CA ASP A 201 9.69 -1.35 10.30
C ASP A 201 10.49 -0.42 9.38
N ILE A 202 9.91 0.00 8.26
CA ILE A 202 10.60 0.89 7.30
C ILE A 202 10.86 2.28 7.89
N ASN A 203 9.95 2.83 8.70
CA ASN A 203 10.01 4.23 9.13
C ASN A 203 10.27 4.45 10.63
N LYS A 204 10.41 3.40 11.45
CA LYS A 204 10.74 3.51 12.88
C LYS A 204 12.02 4.31 13.09
N THR A 205 11.96 5.26 14.02
CA THR A 205 13.13 6.01 14.51
C THR A 205 14.02 5.15 15.41
N ALA A 206 15.20 5.63 15.76
CA ALA A 206 16.11 4.91 16.65
C ALA A 206 15.49 4.56 18.00
N GLY A 207 14.67 5.46 18.57
CA GLY A 207 14.00 5.23 19.86
C GLY A 207 12.81 4.29 19.80
N GLU A 208 12.27 4.02 18.61
CA GLU A 208 11.12 3.13 18.41
C GLU A 208 11.54 1.69 18.05
N ARG A 209 12.82 1.48 17.74
CA ARG A 209 13.34 0.14 17.38
C ARG A 209 13.81 -0.59 18.63
N PRO A 210 13.36 -1.85 18.86
CA PRO A 210 13.95 -2.69 19.91
C PRO A 210 15.40 -3.04 19.59
N MET A 211 16.19 -3.43 20.59
CA MET A 211 17.59 -3.83 20.39
C MET A 211 17.73 -5.05 19.48
N THR A 212 16.73 -5.91 19.41
CA THR A 212 16.66 -7.11 18.56
C THR A 212 16.10 -6.84 17.17
N PHE A 213 15.97 -5.56 16.77
CA PHE A 213 15.40 -5.19 15.50
C PHE A 213 16.22 -5.70 14.32
N SER A 214 15.61 -6.50 13.46
CA SER A 214 16.20 -7.08 12.25
C SER A 214 15.44 -6.73 10.96
N GLY A 215 14.35 -5.96 11.04
CA GLY A 215 13.54 -5.57 9.90
C GLY A 215 14.21 -4.56 8.97
N LEU A 216 13.65 -4.42 7.77
CA LEU A 216 14.09 -3.41 6.82
C LEU A 216 13.77 -2.00 7.36
N ASN A 217 14.79 -1.17 7.54
CA ASN A 217 14.62 0.20 8.01
C ASN A 217 15.32 1.20 7.09
N ARG A 218 14.53 2.08 6.50
CA ARG A 218 15.01 3.10 5.56
C ARG A 218 16.15 3.95 6.11
N HIS A 219 16.02 4.38 7.37
CA HIS A 219 17.02 5.24 7.97
C HIS A 219 18.39 4.54 8.08
N ARG A 220 18.40 3.28 8.52
CA ARG A 220 19.64 2.50 8.62
C ARG A 220 20.27 2.21 7.27
N VAL A 221 19.43 1.92 6.26
CA VAL A 221 19.90 1.62 4.88
C VAL A 221 20.51 2.88 4.26
N LEU A 222 19.78 3.98 4.18
CA LEU A 222 20.23 5.17 3.46
C LEU A 222 21.33 5.96 4.18
N HIS A 223 21.54 5.73 5.48
CA HIS A 223 22.68 6.26 6.22
C HIS A 223 23.87 5.30 6.31
N GLY A 224 23.80 4.13 5.65
CA GLY A 224 24.88 3.17 5.64
C GLY A 224 25.16 2.47 6.97
N VAL A 225 24.21 2.52 7.92
CA VAL A 225 24.34 1.91 9.25
C VAL A 225 24.05 0.41 9.20
N ASP A 226 23.12 -0.01 8.38
CA ASP A 226 22.84 -1.43 8.14
C ASP A 226 23.69 -1.91 6.94
N ILE A 227 24.48 -2.93 7.15
CA ILE A 227 25.32 -3.55 6.12
C ILE A 227 24.81 -4.93 5.69
N THR A 228 23.64 -5.34 6.18
CA THR A 228 23.07 -6.68 5.97
C THR A 228 21.72 -6.66 5.24
N TYR A 229 21.23 -5.49 4.86
CA TYR A 229 19.90 -5.31 4.27
C TYR A 229 19.73 -5.92 2.87
N GLY A 230 20.83 -6.26 2.18
CA GLY A 230 20.83 -6.71 0.79
C GLY A 230 20.33 -8.15 0.60
N THR A 231 19.04 -8.36 0.88
CA THR A 231 18.35 -9.64 0.67
C THR A 231 17.21 -9.47 -0.33
N GLU A 232 16.81 -10.56 -1.01
CA GLU A 232 15.68 -10.58 -1.90
C GLU A 232 14.40 -10.11 -1.20
N THR A 233 14.12 -10.64 -0.01
CA THR A 233 12.99 -10.28 0.82
C THR A 233 12.93 -8.76 1.10
N ASN A 234 14.07 -8.17 1.47
CA ASN A 234 14.13 -6.73 1.72
C ASN A 234 13.95 -5.90 0.45
N SER A 235 14.42 -6.39 -0.69
CA SER A 235 14.18 -5.74 -1.98
C SER A 235 12.70 -5.77 -2.36
N LEU A 236 12.02 -6.90 -2.15
CA LEU A 236 10.57 -7.01 -2.36
C LEU A 236 9.77 -6.18 -1.35
N LYS A 237 10.19 -6.10 -0.08
CA LYS A 237 9.58 -5.19 0.91
C LYS A 237 9.70 -3.73 0.48
N ALA A 238 10.88 -3.31 0.02
CA ALA A 238 11.08 -1.94 -0.48
C ALA A 238 10.26 -1.66 -1.74
N LEU A 239 10.11 -2.65 -2.63
CA LEU A 239 9.27 -2.57 -3.82
C LEU A 239 7.77 -2.47 -3.46
N SER A 240 7.28 -3.31 -2.54
CA SER A 240 5.88 -3.24 -2.08
C SER A 240 5.56 -1.88 -1.45
N HIS A 241 6.52 -1.31 -0.70
CA HIS A 241 6.39 0.02 -0.15
C HIS A 241 6.31 1.11 -1.24
N LEU A 242 7.20 1.05 -2.26
CA LEU A 242 7.16 1.97 -3.40
C LEU A 242 5.85 1.89 -4.16
N LEU A 243 5.35 0.68 -4.45
CA LEU A 243 4.09 0.45 -5.12
C LEU A 243 2.93 1.05 -4.32
N PHE A 244 2.85 0.74 -3.03
CA PHE A 244 1.84 1.28 -2.14
C PHE A 244 1.84 2.82 -2.11
N VAL A 245 3.01 3.43 -1.97
CA VAL A 245 3.14 4.91 -2.00
C VAL A 245 2.67 5.47 -3.34
N SER A 246 3.04 4.85 -4.45
CA SER A 246 2.63 5.27 -5.79
C SER A 246 1.12 5.25 -5.97
N ASP A 247 0.47 4.16 -5.54
CA ASP A 247 -0.96 3.97 -5.72
C ASP A 247 -1.78 4.88 -4.79
N VAL A 248 -1.38 4.98 -3.52
CA VAL A 248 -2.06 5.87 -2.56
C VAL A 248 -1.97 7.34 -3.02
N LEU A 249 -0.80 7.78 -3.50
CA LEU A 249 -0.62 9.15 -3.98
C LEU A 249 -1.41 9.43 -5.27
N LYS A 250 -1.56 8.44 -6.14
CA LYS A 250 -2.43 8.56 -7.34
C LYS A 250 -3.89 8.79 -6.93
N HIS A 251 -4.40 8.06 -5.95
CA HIS A 251 -5.77 8.26 -5.47
C HIS A 251 -6.00 9.63 -4.84
N ILE A 252 -4.97 10.25 -4.28
CA ILE A 252 -5.03 11.61 -3.76
C ILE A 252 -5.14 12.64 -4.88
N ASP A 253 -4.33 12.50 -5.93
CA ASP A 253 -4.35 13.42 -7.08
C ASP A 253 -5.69 13.34 -7.85
N ASP A 254 -6.25 12.15 -8.01
CA ASP A 254 -7.54 11.93 -8.70
C ASP A 254 -8.75 12.47 -7.90
N SER A 255 -8.56 12.78 -6.61
CA SER A 255 -9.61 13.26 -5.70
C SER A 255 -9.54 14.78 -5.46
N ALA A 256 -8.50 15.45 -5.91
CA ALA A 256 -8.26 16.90 -5.78
C ALA A 256 -8.68 17.66 -7.03
#